data_26c7eaf4070ae71dc82265f4829669de
#
_entry.id   26c7eaf4070ae71dc82265f4829669de
#
_cell.length_a   1.000
_cell.length_b   1.000
_cell.length_c   1.000
_cell.angle_alpha   90.00
_cell.angle_beta   90.00
_cell.angle_gamma   90.00
#
_symmetry.space_group_name_H-M   'P 1'
#
loop_
_entity.id
_entity.type
_entity.pdbx_description
1 polymer ?
#
loop_
_entity_poly.entity_id
_entity_poly.type
_entity_poly.pdbx_seq_one_letter_code
_entity_poly.pdbx_strand_id
1 'polypeptide(L)'
;MKKSAIALSCVSVFLFSCAAPKSITQPDSTTPLAQTVKPNELSTPYTLKTGGEISEHQKHLTVDKALLRFSFDFDKEILFGDTTLTLNASKPQSTFSVDLDTRFTLQDVWLNGERLPNDRYSNKYGELIVSSSSLVAFPATLRVVYSGHPRTPIRAPWDGGVMWEKTAEGQPWLATAVQGEGCDLFWPCIDQPFGEPNETELYITVPKPLVAATNGVLINTHDEGDNRTYHWQTKSVHNTYGIALNIAPYKQMTTQFTSIYGNTYPLTYYYLPEKEDKAKALFDELPEMITFFERMIGPYPFADEKVGIVQTPHLGMEHQTINAYGNQYRKDDGGYDWLMQHEFAHEWFGNQLTNDNWDHMWLHEGFGTYMQPLYAQYLHGNEAYFVKLNAQRKGLANAHPIVSNTLMSEEDVYEKGPAGDIYAKGAWVIHTLRGVMGDDAFFRSVTELVYGRTDPKPGNFKPIFANTQDFIDIVNKHSESNLDWFFDVYLFSAALPELTMTRHKDGVTFAWKTDNNLPFPMPLEVSINGKITELDMQTVFSLPVSQFDTVIADPNSKVLRYEQRYEDYKAWIKENSNTKKK
;
A
#
# COMPACT_ATOMS: atom_id res chain seq x y z
N MET A 1 -56.67 -5.23 52.61
CA MET A 1 -56.62 -3.83 52.15
C MET A 1 -55.20 -3.31 52.25
N LYS A 2 -54.41 -3.35 51.18
CA LYS A 2 -53.15 -2.61 51.05
C LYS A 2 -53.09 -2.17 49.59
N LYS A 3 -53.11 -0.87 49.36
CA LYS A 3 -53.01 -0.23 48.03
C LYS A 3 -51.52 -0.18 47.68
N SER A 4 -51.14 -0.79 46.54
CA SER A 4 -49.85 -0.60 45.95
C SER A 4 -49.91 0.54 44.93
N ALA A 5 -49.12 1.55 45.08
CA ALA A 5 -48.92 2.64 44.16
C ALA A 5 -47.96 2.23 43.07
N ILE A 6 -48.34 2.34 41.81
CA ILE A 6 -47.52 2.16 40.64
C ILE A 6 -46.88 3.51 40.31
N ALA A 7 -45.54 3.59 40.40
CA ALA A 7 -44.78 4.74 39.97
C ALA A 7 -44.59 4.68 38.46
N LEU A 8 -45.14 5.67 37.74
CA LEU A 8 -44.96 5.88 36.30
C LEU A 8 -43.58 6.55 36.09
N SER A 9 -42.62 5.83 35.53
CA SER A 9 -41.33 6.38 35.14
C SER A 9 -41.50 7.02 33.75
N CYS A 10 -41.39 8.35 33.67
CA CYS A 10 -41.29 9.08 32.43
C CYS A 10 -39.93 8.82 31.77
N VAL A 11 -39.92 8.07 30.69
CA VAL A 11 -38.76 7.96 29.80
C VAL A 11 -38.78 9.18 28.90
N SER A 12 -37.85 10.11 29.11
CA SER A 12 -37.62 11.24 28.22
C SER A 12 -36.88 10.73 26.99
N VAL A 13 -37.60 10.62 25.88
CA VAL A 13 -37.02 10.35 24.57
C VAL A 13 -36.35 11.64 24.09
N PHE A 14 -35.01 11.69 24.16
CA PHE A 14 -34.25 12.71 23.45
C PHE A 14 -34.32 12.40 21.94
N LEU A 15 -35.16 13.15 21.24
CA LEU A 15 -35.11 13.23 19.78
C LEU A 15 -33.83 13.98 19.39
N PHE A 16 -32.79 13.25 19.05
CA PHE A 16 -31.68 13.81 18.30
C PHE A 16 -32.21 14.20 16.92
N SER A 17 -32.39 15.50 16.71
CA SER A 17 -32.61 16.08 15.41
C SER A 17 -31.34 15.83 14.59
N CYS A 18 -31.37 14.87 13.65
CA CYS A 18 -30.37 14.76 12.60
C CYS A 18 -30.51 16.01 11.72
N ALA A 19 -29.75 17.05 12.02
CA ALA A 19 -29.54 18.14 11.07
C ALA A 19 -28.81 17.56 9.85
N ALA A 20 -29.42 17.65 8.67
CA ALA A 20 -28.76 17.30 7.42
C ALA A 20 -27.41 18.04 7.32
N PRO A 21 -26.32 17.40 6.86
CA PRO A 21 -25.05 18.06 6.69
C PRO A 21 -25.26 19.28 5.77
N LYS A 22 -24.85 20.46 6.23
CA LYS A 22 -24.89 21.67 5.39
C LYS A 22 -23.99 21.40 4.20
N SER A 23 -24.51 21.63 2.98
CA SER A 23 -23.70 21.63 1.76
C SER A 23 -22.54 22.59 1.93
N ILE A 24 -21.36 22.23 1.41
CA ILE A 24 -20.23 23.15 1.32
C ILE A 24 -20.68 24.26 0.38
N THR A 25 -21.02 25.43 0.93
CA THR A 25 -21.21 26.62 0.11
C THR A 25 -19.88 26.99 -0.48
N GLN A 26 -19.79 27.08 -1.80
CA GLN A 26 -18.59 27.65 -2.44
C GLN A 26 -18.28 29.00 -1.78
N PRO A 27 -17.02 29.25 -1.39
CA PRO A 27 -16.65 30.54 -0.82
C PRO A 27 -16.96 31.66 -1.81
N ASP A 28 -17.37 32.81 -1.27
CA ASP A 28 -17.66 33.99 -2.07
C ASP A 28 -16.51 34.28 -3.04
N SER A 29 -16.81 34.54 -4.30
CA SER A 29 -15.85 34.72 -5.41
C SER A 29 -14.86 35.88 -5.24
N THR A 30 -14.86 36.56 -4.10
CA THR A 30 -14.01 37.70 -3.75
C THR A 30 -12.76 37.34 -2.95
N THR A 31 -12.59 36.10 -2.49
CA THR A 31 -11.36 35.69 -1.81
C THR A 31 -10.27 35.48 -2.86
N PRO A 32 -9.11 36.12 -2.75
CA PRO A 32 -8.01 35.90 -3.69
C PRO A 32 -7.63 34.41 -3.63
N LEU A 33 -7.77 33.70 -4.75
CA LEU A 33 -7.16 32.39 -4.92
C LEU A 33 -5.64 32.57 -4.76
N ALA A 34 -4.97 31.62 -4.12
CA ALA A 34 -3.52 31.60 -4.03
C ALA A 34 -2.90 31.84 -5.41
N GLN A 35 -1.74 32.48 -5.44
CA GLN A 35 -1.01 32.69 -6.68
C GLN A 35 -0.95 31.39 -7.48
N THR A 36 -1.18 31.48 -8.78
CA THR A 36 -1.18 30.32 -9.67
C THR A 36 0.17 29.62 -9.65
N VAL A 37 0.30 28.64 -8.76
CA VAL A 37 1.40 27.68 -8.78
C VAL A 37 1.11 26.71 -9.92
N LYS A 38 2.12 26.36 -10.72
CA LYS A 38 1.94 25.36 -11.77
C LYS A 38 1.62 24.02 -11.12
N PRO A 39 0.53 23.35 -11.51
CA PRO A 39 0.10 22.12 -10.83
C PRO A 39 1.13 20.99 -10.82
N ASN A 40 2.00 20.94 -11.82
CA ASN A 40 2.99 19.89 -12.05
C ASN A 40 4.42 20.26 -11.61
N GLU A 41 4.58 21.18 -10.66
CA GLU A 41 5.90 21.42 -10.05
C GLU A 41 6.19 20.33 -8.99
N LEU A 42 7.49 20.09 -8.73
CA LEU A 42 7.93 19.17 -7.68
C LEU A 42 7.31 19.56 -6.33
N SER A 43 7.12 18.56 -5.44
CA SER A 43 6.48 18.75 -4.15
C SER A 43 7.15 19.80 -3.30
N THR A 44 8.45 19.71 -3.10
CA THR A 44 9.25 20.71 -2.40
C THR A 44 9.40 21.98 -3.25
N PRO A 45 9.11 23.19 -2.71
CA PRO A 45 8.94 23.51 -1.28
C PRO A 45 7.47 23.56 -0.80
N TYR A 46 6.54 22.91 -1.46
CA TYR A 46 5.11 23.03 -1.17
C TYR A 46 4.62 22.05 -0.10
N THR A 47 5.30 20.92 0.04
CA THR A 47 5.03 19.88 1.03
C THR A 47 6.33 19.29 1.58
N LEU A 48 6.25 18.52 2.66
CA LEU A 48 7.33 17.71 3.19
C LEU A 48 7.41 16.38 2.42
N LYS A 49 8.53 15.67 2.56
CA LYS A 49 8.66 14.32 2.01
C LYS A 49 7.83 13.34 2.84
N THR A 50 7.02 12.53 2.17
CA THR A 50 6.16 11.54 2.82
C THR A 50 6.98 10.54 3.67
N GLY A 51 6.54 10.36 4.93
CA GLY A 51 7.23 9.50 5.89
C GLY A 51 8.64 9.95 6.27
N GLY A 52 9.00 11.21 6.00
CA GLY A 52 10.28 11.79 6.36
C GLY A 52 10.43 12.05 7.85
N GLU A 53 11.35 12.94 8.22
CA GLU A 53 11.59 13.28 9.64
C GLU A 53 10.36 13.89 10.29
N ILE A 54 9.94 13.31 11.42
CA ILE A 54 8.75 13.73 12.16
C ILE A 54 9.01 15.04 12.89
N SER A 55 8.14 16.04 12.68
CA SER A 55 8.18 17.29 13.42
C SER A 55 7.98 17.09 14.93
N GLU A 56 8.68 17.89 15.75
CA GLU A 56 8.48 17.93 17.20
C GLU A 56 7.02 18.27 17.59
N HIS A 57 6.28 18.92 16.67
CA HIS A 57 4.88 19.26 16.87
C HIS A 57 3.92 18.12 16.56
N GLN A 58 4.37 17.08 15.83
CA GLN A 58 3.55 15.93 15.42
C GLN A 58 3.82 14.66 16.22
N LYS A 59 5.04 14.44 16.69
CA LYS A 59 5.51 13.14 17.19
C LYS A 59 4.72 12.52 18.36
N HIS A 60 3.79 13.24 18.93
CA HIS A 60 2.94 12.78 20.03
C HIS A 60 1.47 12.68 19.63
N LEU A 61 1.13 13.03 18.39
CA LEU A 61 -0.23 13.03 17.88
C LEU A 61 -0.62 11.69 17.30
N THR A 62 -1.90 11.39 17.39
CA THR A 62 -2.59 10.33 16.63
C THR A 62 -3.93 10.86 16.15
N VAL A 63 -4.48 10.27 15.10
CA VAL A 63 -5.77 10.66 14.54
C VAL A 63 -6.82 9.62 14.91
N ASP A 64 -7.76 10.00 15.80
CA ASP A 64 -8.87 9.11 16.16
C ASP A 64 -9.91 9.06 15.04
N LYS A 65 -10.23 10.23 14.44
CA LYS A 65 -11.22 10.34 13.37
C LYS A 65 -10.87 11.42 12.38
N ALA A 66 -11.03 11.10 11.09
CA ALA A 66 -10.99 12.04 9.98
C ALA A 66 -12.39 12.19 9.36
N LEU A 67 -12.94 13.41 9.37
CA LEU A 67 -14.17 13.75 8.69
C LEU A 67 -13.83 14.67 7.53
N LEU A 68 -13.90 14.12 6.31
CA LEU A 68 -13.44 14.74 5.08
C LEU A 68 -14.65 15.15 4.22
N ARG A 69 -14.73 16.42 3.84
CA ARG A 69 -15.74 16.92 2.90
C ARG A 69 -15.06 17.53 1.71
N PHE A 70 -15.48 17.12 0.52
CA PHE A 70 -14.93 17.60 -0.74
C PHE A 70 -16.00 18.05 -1.71
N SER A 71 -15.69 19.13 -2.45
CA SER A 71 -16.38 19.51 -3.67
C SER A 71 -15.37 20.05 -4.69
N PHE A 72 -15.77 20.20 -5.96
CA PHE A 72 -14.83 20.43 -7.05
C PHE A 72 -15.35 21.46 -8.05
N ASP A 73 -14.45 22.24 -8.61
CA ASP A 73 -14.65 22.96 -9.86
C ASP A 73 -13.81 22.23 -10.93
N PHE A 74 -14.45 21.38 -11.71
CA PHE A 74 -13.75 20.56 -12.72
C PHE A 74 -13.22 21.37 -13.90
N ASP A 75 -13.80 22.54 -14.18
CA ASP A 75 -13.33 23.41 -15.27
C ASP A 75 -12.07 24.17 -14.89
N LYS A 76 -11.92 24.48 -13.60
CA LYS A 76 -10.76 25.20 -13.07
C LYS A 76 -9.77 24.28 -12.34
N GLU A 77 -10.05 22.99 -12.22
CA GLU A 77 -9.23 22.03 -11.48
C GLU A 77 -8.99 22.46 -10.02
N ILE A 78 -10.05 22.95 -9.35
CA ILE A 78 -9.99 23.40 -7.96
C ILE A 78 -10.69 22.34 -7.07
N LEU A 79 -10.00 21.97 -6.00
CA LEU A 79 -10.54 21.20 -4.89
C LEU A 79 -10.91 22.16 -3.74
N PHE A 80 -12.11 21.99 -3.20
CA PHE A 80 -12.60 22.61 -1.97
C PHE A 80 -12.69 21.56 -0.89
N GLY A 81 -11.99 21.76 0.23
CA GLY A 81 -11.93 20.83 1.36
C GLY A 81 -12.44 21.48 2.65
N ASP A 82 -13.16 20.70 3.45
CA ASP A 82 -13.55 21.01 4.83
C ASP A 82 -13.28 19.76 5.67
N THR A 83 -12.12 19.72 6.28
CA THR A 83 -11.66 18.56 7.05
C THR A 83 -11.77 18.86 8.54
N THR A 84 -12.32 17.90 9.29
CA THR A 84 -12.29 17.91 10.76
C THR A 84 -11.58 16.66 11.25
N LEU A 85 -10.46 16.85 11.94
CA LEU A 85 -9.70 15.80 12.60
C LEU A 85 -10.03 15.78 14.09
N THR A 86 -10.29 14.60 14.63
CA THR A 86 -10.24 14.36 16.07
C THR A 86 -8.85 13.84 16.38
N LEU A 87 -8.05 14.69 16.98
CA LEU A 87 -6.66 14.40 17.32
C LEU A 87 -6.58 13.92 18.77
N ASN A 88 -5.69 12.97 19.01
CA ASN A 88 -5.29 12.57 20.35
C ASN A 88 -3.80 12.82 20.55
N ALA A 89 -3.36 12.91 21.81
CA ALA A 89 -1.95 13.08 22.13
C ALA A 89 -1.62 12.47 23.49
N SER A 90 -0.41 11.94 23.63
CA SER A 90 0.07 11.35 24.88
C SER A 90 0.22 12.37 26.02
N LYS A 91 0.25 13.67 25.70
CA LYS A 91 0.35 14.78 26.66
C LYS A 91 -0.30 16.06 26.12
N PRO A 92 -0.81 16.97 26.98
CA PRO A 92 -1.28 18.28 26.55
C PRO A 92 -0.16 19.09 25.88
N GLN A 93 -0.51 19.82 24.82
CA GLN A 93 0.41 20.66 24.04
C GLN A 93 -0.22 22.04 23.80
N SER A 94 0.60 23.08 23.69
CA SER A 94 0.14 24.42 23.27
C SER A 94 0.36 24.67 21.78
N THR A 95 1.22 23.85 21.15
CA THR A 95 1.53 23.92 19.71
C THR A 95 1.58 22.49 19.18
N PHE A 96 0.93 22.26 18.07
CA PHE A 96 0.92 20.99 17.35
C PHE A 96 0.75 21.25 15.84
N SER A 97 1.00 20.26 15.00
CA SER A 97 0.88 20.43 13.56
C SER A 97 0.25 19.21 12.88
N VAL A 98 -0.28 19.44 11.69
CA VAL A 98 -0.66 18.46 10.69
C VAL A 98 -0.07 18.88 9.34
N ASP A 99 -0.01 17.99 8.39
CA ASP A 99 0.55 18.28 7.07
C ASP A 99 -0.57 18.70 6.12
N LEU A 100 -0.33 19.70 5.29
CA LEU A 100 -1.19 20.15 4.21
C LEU A 100 -0.38 20.94 3.18
N ASP A 101 -0.42 20.52 1.94
CA ASP A 101 0.28 21.18 0.83
C ASP A 101 -0.04 22.68 0.76
N THR A 102 1.00 23.51 0.64
CA THR A 102 0.88 24.98 0.60
C THR A 102 0.25 25.53 -0.67
N ARG A 103 -0.06 24.67 -1.67
CA ARG A 103 -0.91 25.03 -2.82
C ARG A 103 -2.35 25.32 -2.40
N PHE A 104 -2.75 24.90 -1.21
CA PHE A 104 -4.05 25.22 -0.65
C PHE A 104 -4.04 26.53 0.13
N THR A 105 -5.01 27.40 -0.15
CA THR A 105 -5.32 28.58 0.64
C THR A 105 -6.22 28.18 1.80
N LEU A 106 -5.81 28.51 3.03
CA LEU A 106 -6.64 28.32 4.22
C LEU A 106 -7.68 29.44 4.30
N GLN A 107 -8.97 29.09 4.34
CA GLN A 107 -10.06 30.04 4.58
C GLN A 107 -10.32 30.19 6.08
N ASP A 108 -10.43 29.06 6.78
CA ASP A 108 -10.72 29.03 8.21
C ASP A 108 -10.02 27.87 8.90
N VAL A 109 -9.50 28.12 10.09
CA VAL A 109 -8.98 27.09 11.01
C VAL A 109 -9.72 27.21 12.35
N TRP A 110 -10.19 26.08 12.87
CA TRP A 110 -10.97 26.00 14.11
C TRP A 110 -10.36 24.99 15.05
N LEU A 111 -10.28 25.33 16.32
CA LEU A 111 -9.83 24.42 17.37
C LEU A 111 -10.94 24.27 18.42
N ASN A 112 -11.40 23.05 18.66
CA ASN A 112 -12.48 22.73 19.60
C ASN A 112 -13.77 23.58 19.39
N GLY A 113 -14.10 23.87 18.13
CA GLY A 113 -15.27 24.66 17.74
C GLY A 113 -15.08 26.17 17.78
N GLU A 114 -13.92 26.67 18.19
CA GLU A 114 -13.57 28.09 18.16
C GLU A 114 -12.72 28.42 16.94
N ARG A 115 -13.13 29.45 16.17
CA ARG A 115 -12.34 29.94 15.03
C ARG A 115 -11.08 30.62 15.51
N LEU A 116 -9.93 30.17 15.00
CA LEU A 116 -8.64 30.75 15.34
C LEU A 116 -8.37 32.04 14.54
N PRO A 117 -7.80 33.08 15.18
CA PRO A 117 -7.27 34.22 14.45
C PRO A 117 -6.03 33.83 13.65
N ASN A 118 -5.74 34.58 12.56
CA ASN A 118 -4.71 34.21 11.58
C ASN A 118 -3.28 34.16 12.16
N ASP A 119 -3.01 34.78 13.30
CA ASP A 119 -1.73 34.72 14.01
C ASP A 119 -1.54 33.46 14.88
N ARG A 120 -2.55 32.57 14.93
CA ARG A 120 -2.54 31.34 15.69
C ARG A 120 -2.27 30.09 14.85
N TYR A 121 -2.13 30.23 13.56
CA TYR A 121 -1.75 29.14 12.67
C TYR A 121 -0.90 29.64 11.51
N SER A 122 -0.08 28.75 10.98
CA SER A 122 0.70 29.01 9.78
C SER A 122 0.95 27.72 9.03
N ASN A 123 0.82 27.74 7.71
CA ASN A 123 1.23 26.63 6.85
C ASN A 123 2.50 27.04 6.10
N LYS A 124 3.60 26.37 6.41
CA LYS A 124 4.89 26.65 5.80
C LYS A 124 5.56 25.33 5.40
N TYR A 125 5.91 25.24 4.12
CA TYR A 125 6.51 24.03 3.54
C TYR A 125 5.66 22.75 3.74
N GLY A 126 4.33 22.90 3.81
CA GLY A 126 3.43 21.77 4.02
C GLY A 126 3.14 21.44 5.48
N GLU A 127 3.80 22.04 6.45
CA GLU A 127 3.48 21.87 7.86
C GLU A 127 2.51 22.96 8.33
N LEU A 128 1.25 22.58 8.61
CA LEU A 128 0.24 23.46 9.22
C LEU A 128 0.39 23.44 10.74
N ILE A 129 1.13 24.40 11.28
CA ILE A 129 1.33 24.58 12.71
C ILE A 129 0.15 25.35 13.31
N VAL A 130 -0.41 24.83 14.39
CA VAL A 130 -1.51 25.43 15.18
C VAL A 130 -1.02 25.73 16.59
N SER A 131 -1.24 26.97 17.04
CA SER A 131 -0.83 27.44 18.37
C SER A 131 -2.02 27.92 19.18
N SER A 132 -2.14 27.45 20.42
CA SER A 132 -3.12 27.88 21.41
C SER A 132 -2.47 28.77 22.46
N SER A 133 -3.25 29.69 23.06
CA SER A 133 -2.80 30.51 24.19
C SER A 133 -2.63 29.74 25.50
N SER A 134 -3.15 28.51 25.56
CA SER A 134 -3.07 27.61 26.71
C SER A 134 -2.80 26.18 26.24
N LEU A 135 -2.48 25.29 27.18
CA LEU A 135 -2.38 23.86 26.87
C LEU A 135 -3.73 23.32 26.38
N VAL A 136 -3.70 22.65 25.23
CA VAL A 136 -4.84 21.96 24.65
C VAL A 136 -4.94 20.58 25.30
N ALA A 137 -6.10 20.26 25.85
CA ALA A 137 -6.42 18.92 26.31
C ALA A 137 -6.90 18.08 25.12
N PHE A 138 -6.44 16.84 25.06
CA PHE A 138 -6.86 15.87 24.06
C PHE A 138 -7.87 14.86 24.64
N PRO A 139 -8.79 14.30 23.81
CA PRO A 139 -8.92 14.54 22.38
C PRO A 139 -9.37 15.96 22.06
N ALA A 140 -8.82 16.52 20.96
CA ALA A 140 -9.15 17.85 20.45
C ALA A 140 -9.63 17.77 19.00
N THR A 141 -10.51 18.70 18.59
CA THR A 141 -10.97 18.77 17.21
C THR A 141 -10.28 19.92 16.48
N LEU A 142 -9.60 19.61 15.38
CA LEU A 142 -9.05 20.58 14.44
C LEU A 142 -9.89 20.55 13.15
N ARG A 143 -10.55 21.66 12.79
CA ARG A 143 -11.23 21.82 11.51
C ARG A 143 -10.49 22.81 10.65
N VAL A 144 -10.23 22.43 9.41
CA VAL A 144 -9.55 23.23 8.40
C VAL A 144 -10.44 23.35 7.17
N VAL A 145 -10.75 24.57 6.76
CA VAL A 145 -11.45 24.87 5.51
C VAL A 145 -10.43 25.47 4.53
N TYR A 146 -10.32 24.86 3.37
CA TYR A 146 -9.27 25.18 2.40
C TYR A 146 -9.73 24.97 0.97
N SER A 147 -9.04 25.62 0.02
CA SER A 147 -9.22 25.35 -1.40
C SER A 147 -7.97 25.68 -2.18
N GLY A 148 -7.82 25.06 -3.33
CA GLY A 148 -6.67 25.33 -4.20
C GLY A 148 -6.61 24.37 -5.38
N HIS A 149 -5.52 24.51 -6.14
CA HIS A 149 -5.14 23.59 -7.21
C HIS A 149 -4.20 22.54 -6.61
N PRO A 150 -4.67 21.31 -6.36
CA PRO A 150 -3.78 20.28 -5.87
C PRO A 150 -2.71 19.93 -6.91
N ARG A 151 -1.62 19.34 -6.46
CA ARG A 151 -0.58 18.84 -7.36
C ARG A 151 -1.16 17.87 -8.38
N THR A 152 -0.83 18.08 -9.65
CA THR A 152 -1.11 17.11 -10.72
C THR A 152 0.15 16.30 -10.97
N PRO A 153 0.11 14.96 -10.92
CA PRO A 153 1.28 14.12 -11.11
C PRO A 153 1.82 14.23 -12.54
N ILE A 154 3.15 14.09 -12.69
CA ILE A 154 3.81 14.03 -13.99
C ILE A 154 3.74 12.61 -14.55
N ARG A 155 3.83 11.62 -13.67
CA ARG A 155 3.86 10.20 -14.01
C ARG A 155 3.12 9.36 -12.97
N ALA A 156 1.80 9.54 -12.89
CA ALA A 156 0.97 8.75 -11.99
C ALA A 156 1.08 7.23 -12.26
N PRO A 157 1.04 6.39 -11.20
CA PRO A 157 0.88 6.71 -9.79
C PRO A 157 2.21 7.02 -9.05
N TRP A 158 3.37 6.87 -9.70
CA TRP A 158 4.71 6.92 -9.08
C TRP A 158 5.12 8.29 -8.52
N ASP A 159 4.49 9.35 -8.99
CA ASP A 159 4.59 10.68 -8.39
C ASP A 159 3.18 11.14 -8.04
N GLY A 160 2.93 11.40 -6.77
CA GLY A 160 1.61 11.62 -6.22
C GLY A 160 0.87 12.85 -6.71
N GLY A 161 -0.45 12.83 -6.61
CA GLY A 161 -1.29 13.99 -6.92
C GLY A 161 -2.73 13.67 -7.25
N VAL A 162 -3.44 14.69 -7.72
CA VAL A 162 -4.81 14.62 -8.20
C VAL A 162 -4.83 14.73 -9.73
N MET A 163 -5.33 13.69 -10.38
CA MET A 163 -5.45 13.62 -11.83
C MET A 163 -6.79 14.18 -12.26
N TRP A 164 -6.77 15.15 -13.19
CA TRP A 164 -7.94 15.80 -13.78
C TRP A 164 -8.04 15.39 -15.25
N GLU A 165 -8.58 14.20 -15.49
CA GLU A 165 -8.67 13.62 -16.81
C GLU A 165 -10.10 13.69 -17.37
N LYS A 166 -10.28 13.22 -18.59
CA LYS A 166 -11.58 13.10 -19.24
C LYS A 166 -11.79 11.71 -19.80
N THR A 167 -13.02 11.24 -19.71
CA THR A 167 -13.43 10.00 -20.41
C THR A 167 -13.38 10.18 -21.93
N ALA A 168 -13.55 9.11 -22.69
CA ALA A 168 -13.60 9.17 -24.15
C ALA A 168 -14.76 10.08 -24.66
N GLU A 169 -15.83 10.21 -23.86
CA GLU A 169 -16.98 11.07 -24.15
C GLU A 169 -16.79 12.51 -23.64
N GLY A 170 -15.60 12.85 -23.10
CA GLY A 170 -15.25 14.19 -22.63
C GLY A 170 -15.82 14.55 -21.26
N GLN A 171 -16.36 13.58 -20.50
CA GLN A 171 -16.86 13.80 -19.15
C GLN A 171 -15.67 13.87 -18.15
N PRO A 172 -15.81 14.58 -17.03
CA PRO A 172 -14.77 14.60 -15.99
C PRO A 172 -14.41 13.21 -15.49
N TRP A 173 -13.12 12.97 -15.29
CA TRP A 173 -12.57 11.76 -14.70
C TRP A 173 -11.44 12.13 -13.74
N LEU A 174 -11.74 12.21 -12.44
CA LEU A 174 -10.79 12.54 -11.39
C LEU A 174 -10.39 11.28 -10.63
N ALA A 175 -9.09 11.16 -10.35
CA ALA A 175 -8.55 10.15 -9.44
C ALA A 175 -7.41 10.73 -8.61
N THR A 176 -7.20 10.17 -7.41
CA THR A 176 -6.03 10.47 -6.58
C THR A 176 -5.10 9.27 -6.52
N ALA A 177 -3.80 9.51 -6.46
CA ALA A 177 -2.79 8.56 -6.06
C ALA A 177 -1.69 9.36 -5.35
N VAL A 178 -1.40 9.09 -4.09
CA VAL A 178 -0.57 9.96 -3.25
C VAL A 178 0.49 9.23 -2.43
N GLN A 179 0.70 7.93 -2.65
CA GLN A 179 1.69 7.15 -1.90
C GLN A 179 3.08 7.81 -1.93
N GLY A 180 3.55 8.20 -3.12
CA GLY A 180 4.89 8.75 -3.30
C GLY A 180 5.11 10.16 -2.77
N GLU A 181 4.05 10.93 -2.49
CA GLU A 181 4.16 12.35 -2.18
C GLU A 181 3.39 12.78 -0.92
N GLY A 182 2.48 11.92 -0.41
CA GLY A 182 1.76 12.15 0.85
C GLY A 182 0.27 12.46 0.73
N CYS A 183 -0.44 12.18 1.80
CA CYS A 183 -1.87 12.45 1.94
C CYS A 183 -2.20 13.95 1.96
N ASP A 184 -1.28 14.78 2.39
CA ASP A 184 -1.38 16.23 2.51
C ASP A 184 -1.58 16.94 1.15
N LEU A 185 -1.37 16.23 0.04
CA LEU A 185 -1.64 16.72 -1.31
C LEU A 185 -3.12 17.01 -1.58
N PHE A 186 -4.06 16.56 -0.74
CA PHE A 186 -5.48 16.89 -0.92
C PHE A 186 -6.30 16.98 0.37
N TRP A 187 -5.76 16.56 1.53
CA TRP A 187 -6.42 16.74 2.83
C TRP A 187 -5.41 16.89 3.97
N PRO A 188 -5.70 17.65 5.04
CA PRO A 188 -4.82 17.76 6.21
C PRO A 188 -4.72 16.41 6.92
N CYS A 189 -3.50 15.89 7.10
CA CYS A 189 -3.24 14.58 7.70
C CYS A 189 -1.96 14.60 8.57
N ILE A 190 -1.59 13.47 9.12
CA ILE A 190 -0.23 13.20 9.60
C ILE A 190 0.37 12.28 8.54
N ASP A 191 1.28 12.80 7.73
CA ASP A 191 1.85 12.10 6.57
C ASP A 191 2.98 11.16 6.98
N GLN A 192 2.60 10.17 7.77
CA GLN A 192 3.46 9.13 8.31
C GLN A 192 2.71 7.80 8.31
N PRO A 193 3.39 6.64 8.24
CA PRO A 193 2.72 5.35 8.35
C PRO A 193 1.84 5.23 9.61
N PHE A 194 2.28 5.77 10.74
CA PHE A 194 1.51 5.77 11.99
C PHE A 194 0.38 6.81 12.04
N GLY A 195 0.26 7.69 11.05
CA GLY A 195 -0.76 8.76 10.97
C GLY A 195 -2.16 8.28 10.63
N GLU A 196 -2.37 6.99 10.55
CA GLU A 196 -3.62 6.35 10.15
C GLU A 196 -4.80 6.72 11.07
N PRO A 197 -5.92 7.25 10.52
CA PRO A 197 -7.12 7.50 11.31
C PRO A 197 -7.82 6.19 11.70
N ASN A 198 -8.26 6.09 12.96
CA ASN A 198 -9.04 4.94 13.42
C ASN A 198 -10.41 4.84 12.74
N GLU A 199 -10.97 5.97 12.30
CA GLU A 199 -12.25 6.07 11.59
C GLU A 199 -12.18 7.20 10.56
N THR A 200 -12.70 6.96 9.36
CA THR A 200 -12.81 7.98 8.32
C THR A 200 -14.24 8.08 7.80
N GLU A 201 -14.77 9.30 7.76
CA GLU A 201 -16.01 9.62 7.05
C GLU A 201 -15.72 10.57 5.89
N LEU A 202 -16.24 10.26 4.70
CA LEU A 202 -16.08 11.08 3.51
C LEU A 202 -17.45 11.54 2.99
N TYR A 203 -17.57 12.84 2.73
CA TYR A 203 -18.70 13.45 2.04
C TYR A 203 -18.17 14.08 0.75
N ILE A 204 -18.53 13.50 -0.38
CA ILE A 204 -18.01 13.90 -1.69
C ILE A 204 -19.17 14.42 -2.53
N THR A 205 -19.17 15.73 -2.79
CA THR A 205 -20.21 16.41 -3.56
C THR A 205 -19.75 16.61 -5.00
N VAL A 206 -20.51 16.07 -5.95
CA VAL A 206 -20.19 16.11 -7.38
C VAL A 206 -21.41 16.48 -8.21
N PRO A 207 -21.25 17.11 -9.40
CA PRO A 207 -22.33 17.31 -10.35
C PRO A 207 -22.89 15.97 -10.86
N LYS A 208 -24.20 15.84 -10.99
CA LYS A 208 -24.83 14.72 -11.68
C LYS A 208 -24.50 14.75 -13.19
N PRO A 209 -24.22 13.63 -13.85
CA PRO A 209 -24.41 12.23 -13.39
C PRO A 209 -23.15 11.58 -12.80
N LEU A 210 -22.14 12.33 -12.37
CA LEU A 210 -20.89 11.77 -11.83
C LEU A 210 -21.16 10.94 -10.57
N VAL A 211 -20.37 9.89 -10.42
CA VAL A 211 -20.35 8.98 -9.26
C VAL A 211 -19.02 9.15 -8.54
N ALA A 212 -19.07 9.32 -7.23
CA ALA A 212 -17.89 9.34 -6.38
C ALA A 212 -17.72 7.97 -5.69
N ALA A 213 -16.67 7.24 -6.07
CA ALA A 213 -16.30 5.96 -5.49
C ALA A 213 -15.05 6.12 -4.62
N THR A 214 -15.09 5.60 -3.39
CA THR A 214 -14.00 5.69 -2.42
C THR A 214 -14.00 4.48 -1.47
N ASN A 215 -13.15 4.53 -0.47
CA ASN A 215 -12.95 3.53 0.58
C ASN A 215 -14.21 3.30 1.42
N GLY A 216 -14.25 2.16 2.10
CA GLY A 216 -15.30 1.87 3.08
C GLY A 216 -16.66 1.52 2.46
N VAL A 217 -17.72 1.81 3.19
CA VAL A 217 -19.12 1.49 2.86
C VAL A 217 -19.88 2.75 2.51
N LEU A 218 -20.64 2.72 1.42
CA LEU A 218 -21.57 3.80 1.09
C LEU A 218 -22.74 3.78 2.07
N ILE A 219 -22.85 4.81 2.90
CA ILE A 219 -23.90 4.95 3.90
C ILE A 219 -25.19 5.49 3.26
N ASN A 220 -25.07 6.57 2.50
CA ASN A 220 -26.19 7.16 1.76
C ASN A 220 -25.73 8.11 0.66
N THR A 221 -26.68 8.57 -0.15
CA THR A 221 -26.49 9.66 -1.09
C THR A 221 -27.59 10.72 -0.87
N HIS A 222 -27.23 11.98 -1.08
CA HIS A 222 -28.15 13.10 -0.97
C HIS A 222 -28.09 13.99 -2.22
N ASP A 223 -29.23 14.20 -2.86
CA ASP A 223 -29.35 15.09 -4.05
C ASP A 223 -29.74 16.51 -3.61
N GLU A 224 -28.98 17.50 -4.09
CA GLU A 224 -29.27 18.91 -3.91
C GLU A 224 -29.09 19.66 -5.23
N GLY A 225 -30.18 20.05 -5.86
CA GLY A 225 -30.18 20.67 -7.21
C GLY A 225 -29.49 19.73 -8.22
N ASP A 226 -28.49 20.25 -8.90
CA ASP A 226 -27.73 19.50 -9.91
C ASP A 226 -26.59 18.66 -9.32
N ASN A 227 -26.35 18.75 -8.02
CA ASN A 227 -25.31 18.00 -7.33
C ASN A 227 -25.85 16.76 -6.62
N ARG A 228 -24.93 15.83 -6.34
CA ARG A 228 -25.12 14.69 -5.45
C ARG A 228 -23.94 14.59 -4.49
N THR A 229 -24.25 14.44 -3.20
CA THR A 229 -23.26 14.14 -2.14
C THR A 229 -23.32 12.66 -1.82
N TYR A 230 -22.17 12.01 -1.87
CA TYR A 230 -21.96 10.63 -1.44
C TYR A 230 -21.39 10.64 -0.04
N HIS A 231 -22.01 9.91 0.89
CA HIS A 231 -21.50 9.72 2.26
C HIS A 231 -20.95 8.31 2.40
N TRP A 232 -19.64 8.21 2.59
CA TRP A 232 -18.93 6.97 2.81
C TRP A 232 -18.34 6.92 4.22
N GLN A 233 -18.18 5.71 4.77
CA GLN A 233 -17.57 5.48 6.08
C GLN A 233 -16.70 4.24 6.02
N THR A 234 -15.47 4.35 6.57
CA THR A 234 -14.62 3.20 6.83
C THR A 234 -14.96 2.60 8.19
N LYS A 235 -14.85 1.29 8.32
CA LYS A 235 -15.01 0.56 9.59
C LYS A 235 -13.67 0.07 10.12
N SER A 236 -12.66 0.08 9.28
CA SER A 236 -11.29 -0.32 9.56
C SER A 236 -10.38 0.89 9.56
N VAL A 237 -9.26 0.80 10.25
CA VAL A 237 -8.18 1.79 10.16
C VAL A 237 -7.64 1.79 8.74
N HIS A 238 -7.33 2.97 8.22
CA HIS A 238 -6.84 3.17 6.86
C HIS A 238 -5.49 3.85 6.88
N ASN A 239 -4.56 3.37 6.06
CA ASN A 239 -3.36 4.13 5.79
C ASN A 239 -3.71 5.46 5.12
N THR A 240 -2.94 6.48 5.40
CA THR A 240 -3.26 7.85 4.99
C THR A 240 -3.25 8.02 3.49
N TYR A 241 -2.30 7.41 2.78
CA TYR A 241 -2.20 7.46 1.32
C TYR A 241 -3.27 6.62 0.61
N GLY A 242 -3.83 5.62 1.29
CA GLY A 242 -4.87 4.74 0.75
C GLY A 242 -6.26 5.35 0.71
N ILE A 243 -6.49 6.51 1.38
CA ILE A 243 -7.74 7.26 1.24
C ILE A 243 -7.77 7.89 -0.15
N ALA A 244 -8.74 7.51 -0.98
CA ALA A 244 -8.77 7.86 -2.39
C ALA A 244 -10.06 8.55 -2.84
N LEU A 245 -9.95 9.43 -3.81
CA LEU A 245 -11.06 10.04 -4.53
C LEU A 245 -11.09 9.52 -5.96
N ASN A 246 -12.20 8.93 -6.38
CA ASN A 246 -12.41 8.49 -7.76
C ASN A 246 -13.78 8.98 -8.24
N ILE A 247 -13.79 9.86 -9.24
CA ILE A 247 -15.00 10.53 -9.69
C ILE A 247 -15.08 10.47 -11.22
N ALA A 248 -16.11 9.82 -11.72
CA ALA A 248 -16.40 9.75 -13.15
C ALA A 248 -17.87 9.35 -13.36
N PRO A 249 -18.40 9.28 -14.58
CA PRO A 249 -19.72 8.72 -14.85
C PRO A 249 -19.72 7.18 -14.76
N TYR A 250 -19.21 6.66 -13.62
CA TYR A 250 -19.09 5.21 -13.41
C TYR A 250 -20.44 4.50 -13.43
N LYS A 251 -20.44 3.30 -14.02
CA LYS A 251 -21.37 2.22 -13.69
C LYS A 251 -20.79 1.36 -12.58
N GLN A 252 -21.64 0.57 -11.94
CA GLN A 252 -21.27 -0.31 -10.83
C GLN A 252 -21.75 -1.73 -11.11
N MET A 253 -20.88 -2.71 -10.86
CA MET A 253 -21.22 -4.12 -10.68
C MET A 253 -21.06 -4.49 -9.22
N THR A 254 -21.97 -5.29 -8.67
CA THR A 254 -21.86 -5.80 -7.30
C THR A 254 -22.37 -7.24 -7.24
N THR A 255 -21.68 -8.08 -6.51
CA THR A 255 -22.09 -9.45 -6.16
C THR A 255 -21.71 -9.77 -4.72
N GLN A 256 -22.33 -10.81 -4.15
CA GLN A 256 -21.94 -11.34 -2.84
C GLN A 256 -20.95 -12.50 -3.04
N PHE A 257 -19.87 -12.48 -2.29
CA PHE A 257 -18.89 -13.55 -2.26
C PHE A 257 -18.93 -14.25 -0.89
N THR A 258 -18.94 -15.57 -0.90
CA THR A 258 -18.80 -16.37 0.31
C THR A 258 -17.37 -16.87 0.42
N SER A 259 -16.68 -16.42 1.44
CA SER A 259 -15.31 -16.78 1.78
C SER A 259 -15.16 -18.27 2.10
N ILE A 260 -13.94 -18.79 1.95
CA ILE A 260 -13.60 -20.14 2.44
C ILE A 260 -13.75 -20.27 3.97
N TYR A 261 -13.81 -19.16 4.68
CA TYR A 261 -14.05 -19.08 6.13
C TYR A 261 -15.55 -19.02 6.48
N GLY A 262 -16.44 -18.96 5.48
CA GLY A 262 -17.90 -19.00 5.64
C GLY A 262 -18.58 -17.66 5.86
N ASN A 263 -17.84 -16.57 6.01
CA ASN A 263 -18.41 -15.22 6.03
C ASN A 263 -18.70 -14.72 4.59
N THR A 264 -19.60 -13.75 4.47
CA THR A 264 -20.03 -13.21 3.17
C THR A 264 -19.85 -11.70 3.15
N TYR A 265 -19.31 -11.18 2.05
CA TYR A 265 -19.08 -9.76 1.84
C TYR A 265 -19.24 -9.35 0.37
N PRO A 266 -19.54 -8.05 0.08
CA PRO A 266 -19.76 -7.59 -1.27
C PRO A 266 -18.44 -7.45 -2.03
N LEU A 267 -18.45 -7.88 -3.30
CA LEU A 267 -17.48 -7.50 -4.32
C LEU A 267 -18.10 -6.40 -5.15
N THR A 268 -17.39 -5.31 -5.41
CA THR A 268 -17.93 -4.14 -6.14
C THR A 268 -16.88 -3.61 -7.11
N TYR A 269 -17.29 -3.33 -8.33
CA TYR A 269 -16.46 -2.69 -9.34
C TYR A 269 -17.14 -1.45 -9.92
N TYR A 270 -16.44 -0.31 -9.85
CA TYR A 270 -16.82 0.94 -10.50
C TYR A 270 -16.03 1.10 -11.79
N TYR A 271 -16.72 1.10 -12.94
CA TYR A 271 -16.10 1.06 -14.26
C TYR A 271 -16.72 2.08 -15.22
N LEU A 272 -15.97 2.49 -16.24
CA LEU A 272 -16.48 3.36 -17.30
C LEU A 272 -17.35 2.57 -18.28
N PRO A 273 -18.51 3.11 -18.69
CA PRO A 273 -19.53 2.39 -19.47
C PRO A 273 -19.04 1.76 -20.79
N GLU A 274 -18.00 2.36 -21.41
CA GLU A 274 -17.56 2.03 -22.76
C GLU A 274 -16.92 0.64 -22.88
N LYS A 275 -16.56 0.02 -21.75
CA LYS A 275 -15.85 -1.27 -21.70
C LYS A 275 -16.51 -2.30 -20.79
N GLU A 276 -17.84 -2.27 -20.70
CA GLU A 276 -18.63 -3.09 -19.77
C GLU A 276 -18.32 -4.59 -19.86
N ASP A 277 -18.21 -5.17 -21.07
CA ASP A 277 -17.89 -6.60 -21.25
C ASP A 277 -16.50 -6.96 -20.69
N LYS A 278 -15.51 -6.06 -20.89
CA LYS A 278 -14.15 -6.26 -20.37
C LYS A 278 -14.13 -6.09 -18.85
N ALA A 279 -14.85 -5.10 -18.35
CA ALA A 279 -14.99 -4.88 -16.92
C ALA A 279 -15.63 -6.11 -16.24
N LYS A 280 -16.68 -6.69 -16.86
CA LYS A 280 -17.27 -7.91 -16.38
C LYS A 280 -16.30 -9.09 -16.38
N ALA A 281 -15.52 -9.27 -17.43
CA ALA A 281 -14.53 -10.35 -17.52
C ALA A 281 -13.45 -10.24 -16.44
N LEU A 282 -13.01 -9.02 -16.09
CA LEU A 282 -12.10 -8.78 -14.97
C LEU A 282 -12.77 -9.07 -13.62
N PHE A 283 -14.00 -8.58 -13.44
CA PHE A 283 -14.77 -8.78 -12.21
C PHE A 283 -15.00 -10.26 -11.90
N ASP A 284 -15.19 -11.07 -12.94
CA ASP A 284 -15.39 -12.53 -12.82
C ASP A 284 -14.10 -13.27 -12.36
N GLU A 285 -12.90 -12.64 -12.40
CA GLU A 285 -11.64 -13.22 -11.89
C GLU A 285 -11.50 -13.07 -10.35
N LEU A 286 -12.17 -12.09 -9.73
CA LEU A 286 -12.00 -11.76 -8.32
C LEU A 286 -12.27 -12.92 -7.34
N PRO A 287 -13.35 -13.70 -7.48
CA PRO A 287 -13.63 -14.78 -6.54
C PRO A 287 -12.49 -15.79 -6.42
N GLU A 288 -11.83 -16.11 -7.53
CA GLU A 288 -10.69 -17.03 -7.57
C GLU A 288 -9.44 -16.40 -6.94
N MET A 289 -9.17 -15.11 -7.23
CA MET A 289 -8.06 -14.37 -6.62
C MET A 289 -8.21 -14.30 -5.10
N ILE A 290 -9.39 -13.93 -4.59
CA ILE A 290 -9.67 -13.88 -3.16
C ILE A 290 -9.49 -15.24 -2.51
N THR A 291 -10.04 -16.28 -3.12
CA THR A 291 -9.90 -17.67 -2.63
C THR A 291 -8.44 -18.08 -2.51
N PHE A 292 -7.61 -17.70 -3.47
CA PHE A 292 -6.16 -17.93 -3.42
C PHE A 292 -5.53 -17.23 -2.22
N PHE A 293 -5.74 -15.92 -2.05
CA PHE A 293 -5.14 -15.17 -0.94
C PHE A 293 -5.61 -15.68 0.43
N GLU A 294 -6.91 -15.97 0.56
CA GLU A 294 -7.44 -16.54 1.80
C GLU A 294 -6.82 -17.91 2.15
N ARG A 295 -6.48 -18.73 1.15
CA ARG A 295 -5.78 -20.00 1.37
C ARG A 295 -4.32 -19.83 1.74
N MET A 296 -3.64 -18.83 1.14
CA MET A 296 -2.20 -18.66 1.32
C MET A 296 -1.84 -17.90 2.60
N ILE A 297 -2.69 -16.93 3.00
CA ILE A 297 -2.35 -15.97 4.04
C ILE A 297 -3.34 -16.05 5.21
N GLY A 298 -4.65 -15.95 4.91
CA GLY A 298 -5.70 -15.89 5.91
C GLY A 298 -6.93 -15.11 5.42
N PRO A 299 -7.99 -14.97 6.26
CA PRO A 299 -9.25 -14.36 5.84
C PRO A 299 -9.07 -12.92 5.36
N TYR A 300 -9.88 -12.50 4.39
CA TYR A 300 -9.86 -11.12 3.91
C TYR A 300 -10.03 -10.12 5.07
N PRO A 301 -9.08 -9.16 5.27
CA PRO A 301 -9.05 -8.34 6.49
C PRO A 301 -10.24 -7.38 6.62
N PHE A 302 -10.76 -6.89 5.50
CA PHE A 302 -11.78 -5.84 5.44
C PHE A 302 -13.16 -6.36 5.02
N ALA A 303 -13.48 -7.59 5.39
CA ALA A 303 -14.75 -8.25 5.04
C ALA A 303 -16.00 -7.53 5.59
N ASP A 304 -15.86 -6.70 6.63
CA ASP A 304 -16.94 -5.87 7.17
C ASP A 304 -17.28 -4.64 6.31
N GLU A 305 -16.47 -4.38 5.28
CA GLU A 305 -16.66 -3.30 4.31
C GLU A 305 -17.00 -3.85 2.92
N LYS A 306 -16.02 -4.01 2.07
CA LYS A 306 -16.17 -4.56 0.71
C LYS A 306 -14.80 -4.94 0.13
N VAL A 307 -14.82 -5.78 -0.89
CA VAL A 307 -13.76 -5.83 -1.90
C VAL A 307 -14.15 -4.87 -3.02
N GLY A 308 -13.44 -3.78 -3.18
CA GLY A 308 -13.71 -2.77 -4.18
C GLY A 308 -12.64 -2.67 -5.25
N ILE A 309 -13.06 -2.40 -6.46
CA ILE A 309 -12.20 -1.99 -7.57
C ILE A 309 -12.78 -0.72 -8.17
N VAL A 310 -11.94 0.16 -8.66
CA VAL A 310 -12.35 1.32 -9.44
C VAL A 310 -11.43 1.49 -10.65
N GLN A 311 -12.01 1.71 -11.82
CA GLN A 311 -11.25 2.03 -13.02
C GLN A 311 -10.67 3.45 -12.90
N THR A 312 -9.35 3.58 -13.11
CA THR A 312 -8.60 4.82 -12.97
C THR A 312 -7.83 5.19 -14.24
N PRO A 313 -7.46 6.48 -14.42
CA PRO A 313 -6.61 6.91 -15.52
C PRO A 313 -5.14 6.50 -15.35
N HIS A 314 -4.70 6.18 -14.12
CA HIS A 314 -3.37 5.66 -13.81
C HIS A 314 -3.34 4.12 -13.75
N LEU A 315 -2.15 3.53 -13.68
CA LEU A 315 -1.97 2.08 -13.83
C LEU A 315 -2.67 1.28 -12.73
N GLY A 316 -2.31 1.47 -11.48
CA GLY A 316 -2.84 0.80 -10.29
C GLY A 316 -2.41 1.50 -9.03
N MET A 317 -3.06 1.18 -7.92
CA MET A 317 -2.73 1.57 -6.55
C MET A 317 -3.60 0.78 -5.58
N GLU A 318 -3.01 0.36 -4.49
CA GLU A 318 -3.60 -0.51 -3.48
C GLU A 318 -4.54 0.22 -2.50
N HIS A 319 -5.33 1.18 -2.97
CA HIS A 319 -6.26 1.88 -2.09
C HIS A 319 -7.19 0.91 -1.37
N GLN A 320 -7.08 0.83 -0.04
CA GLN A 320 -7.80 -0.12 0.80
C GLN A 320 -9.30 -0.16 0.50
N THR A 321 -9.83 -1.34 0.20
CA THR A 321 -11.24 -1.59 -0.17
C THR A 321 -11.73 -0.91 -1.44
N ILE A 322 -10.87 -0.26 -2.22
CA ILE A 322 -11.20 0.40 -3.51
C ILE A 322 -9.99 0.44 -4.44
N ASN A 323 -9.38 -0.72 -4.68
CA ASN A 323 -8.17 -0.85 -5.49
C ASN A 323 -8.31 -0.17 -6.84
N ALA A 324 -7.35 0.69 -7.18
CA ALA A 324 -7.32 1.40 -8.45
C ALA A 324 -6.89 0.47 -9.59
N TYR A 325 -7.53 0.58 -10.74
CA TYR A 325 -7.26 -0.28 -11.87
C TYR A 325 -7.21 0.47 -13.21
N GLY A 326 -6.05 0.49 -13.86
CA GLY A 326 -5.84 1.14 -15.15
C GLY A 326 -5.09 0.29 -16.19
N ASN A 327 -4.98 -1.04 -16.01
CA ASN A 327 -4.25 -1.95 -16.92
C ASN A 327 -4.94 -2.16 -18.28
N GLN A 328 -6.06 -1.48 -18.56
CA GLN A 328 -6.80 -1.57 -19.81
C GLN A 328 -7.27 -3.01 -20.15
N TYR A 329 -7.48 -3.84 -19.13
CA TYR A 329 -7.94 -5.24 -19.24
C TYR A 329 -6.96 -6.14 -20.00
N ARG A 330 -5.65 -5.88 -19.86
CA ARG A 330 -4.60 -6.70 -20.47
C ARG A 330 -4.27 -7.87 -19.57
N LYS A 331 -4.52 -9.07 -20.07
CA LYS A 331 -4.08 -10.30 -19.40
C LYS A 331 -2.62 -10.58 -19.72
N ASP A 332 -1.96 -11.23 -18.80
CA ASP A 332 -0.61 -11.75 -19.03
C ASP A 332 -0.64 -13.15 -19.70
N ASP A 333 0.55 -13.73 -19.86
CA ASP A 333 0.69 -15.08 -20.46
C ASP A 333 0.02 -16.17 -19.61
N GLY A 334 -0.26 -15.92 -18.34
CA GLY A 334 -1.02 -16.82 -17.45
C GLY A 334 -2.54 -16.74 -17.62
N GLY A 335 -3.03 -15.81 -18.45
CA GLY A 335 -4.45 -15.66 -18.77
C GLY A 335 -5.28 -14.88 -17.74
N TYR A 336 -4.66 -14.30 -16.72
CA TYR A 336 -5.28 -13.45 -15.70
C TYR A 336 -4.73 -12.01 -15.76
N ASP A 337 -5.40 -11.08 -15.07
CA ASP A 337 -4.89 -9.71 -14.96
C ASP A 337 -3.86 -9.62 -13.82
N TRP A 338 -2.59 -9.45 -14.19
CA TRP A 338 -1.47 -9.41 -13.25
C TRP A 338 -1.52 -8.21 -12.33
N LEU A 339 -2.00 -7.05 -12.83
CA LEU A 339 -2.08 -5.83 -12.02
C LEU A 339 -3.11 -5.99 -10.92
N MET A 340 -4.34 -6.42 -11.28
CA MET A 340 -5.39 -6.67 -10.29
C MET A 340 -4.94 -7.66 -9.21
N GLN A 341 -4.21 -8.71 -9.60
CA GLN A 341 -3.68 -9.69 -8.66
C GLN A 341 -2.61 -9.07 -7.73
N HIS A 342 -1.77 -8.15 -8.24
CA HIS A 342 -0.75 -7.44 -7.47
C HIS A 342 -1.38 -6.45 -6.49
N GLU A 343 -2.21 -5.51 -6.99
CA GLU A 343 -2.88 -4.52 -6.13
C GLU A 343 -3.73 -5.20 -5.05
N PHE A 344 -4.34 -6.33 -5.39
CA PHE A 344 -5.15 -7.07 -4.44
C PHE A 344 -4.34 -7.77 -3.34
N ALA A 345 -3.07 -8.13 -3.61
CA ALA A 345 -2.16 -8.66 -2.58
C ALA A 345 -1.90 -7.64 -1.46
N HIS A 346 -1.92 -6.37 -1.80
CA HIS A 346 -1.68 -5.28 -0.86
C HIS A 346 -2.80 -5.10 0.17
N GLU A 347 -3.99 -5.67 -0.01
CA GLU A 347 -4.99 -5.71 1.07
C GLU A 347 -4.43 -6.44 2.31
N TRP A 348 -3.52 -7.40 2.11
CA TRP A 348 -2.79 -8.08 3.18
C TRP A 348 -1.43 -7.42 3.48
N PHE A 349 -0.66 -7.05 2.43
CA PHE A 349 0.71 -6.53 2.54
C PHE A 349 0.76 -5.06 2.11
N GLY A 350 0.42 -4.14 2.97
CA GLY A 350 0.29 -2.71 2.74
C GLY A 350 -0.85 -2.11 3.54
N ASN A 351 -2.03 -2.75 3.52
CA ASN A 351 -3.21 -2.27 4.21
C ASN A 351 -3.40 -2.92 5.58
N GLN A 352 -3.44 -4.26 5.66
CA GLN A 352 -3.52 -4.97 6.95
C GLN A 352 -2.17 -4.99 7.68
N LEU A 353 -1.09 -5.28 6.96
CA LEU A 353 0.29 -5.14 7.40
C LEU A 353 0.85 -3.85 6.85
N THR A 354 1.15 -2.87 7.70
CA THR A 354 1.76 -1.60 7.33
C THR A 354 3.19 -1.54 7.86
N ASN A 355 4.14 -1.03 7.07
CA ASN A 355 5.50 -0.77 7.54
C ASN A 355 5.53 0.42 8.51
N ASP A 356 6.39 0.39 9.53
CA ASP A 356 6.53 1.48 10.49
C ASP A 356 7.33 2.68 9.93
N ASN A 357 8.15 2.45 8.89
CA ASN A 357 8.79 3.48 8.06
C ASN A 357 9.11 2.93 6.67
N TRP A 358 9.41 3.79 5.71
CA TRP A 358 9.57 3.42 4.31
C TRP A 358 10.82 2.58 3.99
N ASP A 359 11.84 2.54 4.86
CA ASP A 359 12.98 1.61 4.71
C ASP A 359 12.56 0.13 4.71
N HIS A 360 11.36 -0.16 5.22
CA HIS A 360 10.77 -1.51 5.27
C HIS A 360 9.70 -1.75 4.20
N MET A 361 9.59 -0.90 3.18
CA MET A 361 8.59 -1.00 2.10
C MET A 361 8.64 -2.33 1.34
N TRP A 362 9.77 -3.05 1.36
CA TRP A 362 9.87 -4.37 0.77
C TRP A 362 8.91 -5.40 1.39
N LEU A 363 8.41 -5.16 2.62
CA LEU A 363 7.37 -5.97 3.25
C LEU A 363 6.04 -5.86 2.51
N HIS A 364 5.77 -4.74 1.86
CA HIS A 364 4.62 -4.57 0.98
C HIS A 364 4.93 -5.14 -0.40
N GLU A 365 5.91 -4.60 -1.07
CA GLU A 365 6.19 -4.83 -2.47
C GLU A 365 6.80 -6.20 -2.76
N GLY A 366 7.70 -6.65 -1.89
CA GLY A 366 8.33 -7.96 -2.02
C GLY A 366 7.33 -9.10 -1.86
N PHE A 367 6.45 -9.01 -0.85
CA PHE A 367 5.38 -9.99 -0.66
C PHE A 367 4.31 -9.90 -1.75
N GLY A 368 3.84 -8.70 -2.11
CA GLY A 368 2.90 -8.49 -3.21
C GLY A 368 3.43 -9.09 -4.52
N THR A 369 4.69 -8.83 -4.84
CA THR A 369 5.38 -9.38 -6.01
C THR A 369 5.55 -10.90 -5.93
N TYR A 370 5.81 -11.46 -4.74
CA TYR A 370 5.94 -12.92 -4.57
C TYR A 370 4.60 -13.64 -4.70
N MET A 371 3.48 -13.00 -4.40
CA MET A 371 2.16 -13.59 -4.62
C MET A 371 1.88 -13.88 -6.10
N GLN A 372 2.54 -13.20 -7.05
CA GLN A 372 2.35 -13.42 -8.49
C GLN A 372 2.81 -14.82 -8.96
N PRO A 373 4.06 -15.28 -8.69
CA PRO A 373 4.45 -16.65 -9.02
C PRO A 373 3.65 -17.68 -8.24
N LEU A 374 3.25 -17.41 -6.98
CA LEU A 374 2.38 -18.32 -6.22
C LEU A 374 0.99 -18.45 -6.85
N TYR A 375 0.42 -17.37 -7.35
CA TYR A 375 -0.87 -17.42 -8.05
C TYR A 375 -0.76 -18.17 -9.39
N ALA A 376 0.33 -17.96 -10.12
CA ALA A 376 0.61 -18.75 -11.33
C ALA A 376 0.75 -20.25 -11.00
N GLN A 377 1.41 -20.60 -9.88
CA GLN A 377 1.49 -21.99 -9.38
C GLN A 377 0.10 -22.56 -9.06
N TYR A 378 -0.72 -21.79 -8.38
CA TYR A 378 -2.08 -22.18 -8.00
C TYR A 378 -2.95 -22.48 -9.22
N LEU A 379 -2.86 -21.68 -10.28
CA LEU A 379 -3.65 -21.85 -11.50
C LEU A 379 -3.07 -22.91 -12.44
N HIS A 380 -1.74 -23.01 -12.58
CA HIS A 380 -1.10 -23.72 -13.69
C HIS A 380 0.05 -24.65 -13.27
N GLY A 381 0.35 -24.74 -11.98
CA GLY A 381 1.38 -25.64 -11.43
C GLY A 381 2.80 -25.06 -11.46
N ASN A 382 3.77 -25.92 -11.07
CA ASN A 382 5.15 -25.50 -10.80
C ASN A 382 5.88 -24.85 -11.97
N GLU A 383 5.62 -25.28 -13.20
CA GLU A 383 6.28 -24.69 -14.38
C GLU A 383 5.92 -23.20 -14.51
N ALA A 384 4.65 -22.86 -14.36
CA ALA A 384 4.18 -21.45 -14.40
C ALA A 384 4.78 -20.61 -13.26
N TYR A 385 4.93 -21.20 -12.07
CA TYR A 385 5.62 -20.58 -10.96
C TYR A 385 7.03 -20.12 -11.33
N PHE A 386 7.85 -21.04 -11.85
CA PHE A 386 9.23 -20.74 -12.18
C PHE A 386 9.36 -19.81 -13.41
N VAL A 387 8.43 -19.86 -14.35
CA VAL A 387 8.40 -18.89 -15.47
C VAL A 387 8.24 -17.47 -14.96
N LYS A 388 7.27 -17.24 -14.05
CA LYS A 388 7.04 -15.93 -13.43
C LYS A 388 8.22 -15.48 -12.57
N LEU A 389 8.69 -16.33 -11.67
CA LEU A 389 9.80 -16.03 -10.78
C LEU A 389 11.09 -15.68 -11.54
N ASN A 390 11.44 -16.44 -12.58
CA ASN A 390 12.61 -16.16 -13.39
C ASN A 390 12.47 -14.88 -14.25
N ALA A 391 11.24 -14.51 -14.63
CA ALA A 391 11.00 -13.24 -15.31
C ALA A 391 11.36 -12.05 -14.40
N GLN A 392 10.97 -12.10 -13.13
CA GLN A 392 11.28 -11.07 -12.13
C GLN A 392 12.80 -10.92 -11.92
N ARG A 393 13.56 -12.04 -11.94
CA ARG A 393 15.01 -12.05 -11.72
C ARG A 393 15.81 -11.20 -12.70
N LYS A 394 15.31 -11.02 -13.91
CA LYS A 394 15.99 -10.25 -14.96
C LYS A 394 16.14 -8.77 -14.64
N GLY A 395 15.32 -8.25 -13.73
CA GLY A 395 15.26 -6.83 -13.35
C GLY A 395 16.11 -6.43 -12.14
N LEU A 396 16.76 -7.38 -11.44
CA LEU A 396 17.49 -7.07 -10.20
C LEU A 396 18.65 -6.12 -10.44
N ALA A 397 18.73 -5.02 -9.69
CA ALA A 397 19.82 -4.05 -9.78
C ALA A 397 21.00 -4.43 -8.86
N ASN A 398 20.70 -4.86 -7.64
CA ASN A 398 21.66 -5.15 -6.57
C ASN A 398 22.62 -3.98 -6.30
N ALA A 399 22.13 -2.74 -6.43
CA ALA A 399 22.93 -1.53 -6.23
C ALA A 399 23.00 -1.13 -4.76
N HIS A 400 21.95 -1.40 -4.01
CA HIS A 400 21.83 -1.06 -2.60
C HIS A 400 21.29 -2.26 -1.81
N PRO A 401 21.53 -2.33 -0.48
CA PRO A 401 20.78 -3.21 0.41
C PRO A 401 19.28 -2.97 0.28
N ILE A 402 18.46 -3.98 0.49
CA ILE A 402 16.98 -3.80 0.52
C ILE A 402 16.58 -2.97 1.74
N VAL A 403 17.29 -3.13 2.85
CA VAL A 403 17.06 -2.42 4.12
C VAL A 403 18.36 -1.74 4.52
N SER A 404 18.27 -0.43 4.73
CA SER A 404 19.42 0.41 5.06
C SER A 404 19.61 0.58 6.58
N ASN A 405 18.61 0.27 7.39
CA ASN A 405 18.50 0.59 8.82
C ASN A 405 18.60 2.09 9.11
N THR A 406 18.09 2.92 8.19
CA THR A 406 17.99 4.37 8.36
C THR A 406 16.57 4.82 8.11
N LEU A 407 16.18 5.96 8.67
CA LEU A 407 14.91 6.57 8.31
C LEU A 407 14.96 6.99 6.84
N MET A 408 14.03 6.50 6.05
CA MET A 408 13.84 6.89 4.65
C MET A 408 12.44 7.49 4.46
N SER A 409 12.35 8.51 3.62
CA SER A 409 11.09 8.88 2.98
C SER A 409 10.79 7.88 1.85
N GLU A 410 9.56 7.86 1.38
CA GLU A 410 9.20 7.02 0.23
C GLU A 410 10.07 7.34 -1.01
N GLU A 411 10.23 8.63 -1.33
CA GLU A 411 11.09 9.10 -2.42
C GLU A 411 12.54 8.61 -2.26
N ASP A 412 13.08 8.62 -1.02
CA ASP A 412 14.46 8.19 -0.76
C ASP A 412 14.65 6.68 -1.01
N VAL A 413 13.63 5.84 -0.85
CA VAL A 413 13.68 4.41 -1.21
C VAL A 413 13.98 4.25 -2.70
N TYR A 414 13.38 5.07 -3.56
CA TYR A 414 13.59 5.00 -5.01
C TYR A 414 14.83 5.75 -5.51
N GLU A 415 15.20 6.87 -4.89
CA GLU A 415 16.31 7.70 -5.35
C GLU A 415 17.66 7.33 -4.75
N LYS A 416 17.70 6.89 -3.49
CA LYS A 416 18.92 6.64 -2.72
C LYS A 416 19.02 5.20 -2.18
N GLY A 417 17.92 4.48 -2.23
CA GLY A 417 17.76 3.13 -1.70
C GLY A 417 17.70 2.05 -2.77
N PRO A 418 17.04 0.94 -2.46
CA PRO A 418 16.97 -0.25 -3.30
C PRO A 418 16.13 -0.08 -4.58
N ALA A 419 15.30 0.96 -4.66
CA ALA A 419 14.40 1.20 -5.79
C ALA A 419 13.60 -0.06 -6.18
N GLY A 420 13.60 -0.46 -7.46
CA GLY A 420 12.87 -1.65 -7.93
C GLY A 420 13.28 -2.99 -7.30
N ASP A 421 14.39 -3.07 -6.55
CA ASP A 421 14.80 -4.30 -5.86
C ASP A 421 13.89 -4.65 -4.66
N ILE A 422 13.13 -3.69 -4.12
CA ILE A 422 12.10 -4.00 -3.09
C ILE A 422 11.07 -4.99 -3.63
N TYR A 423 10.75 -4.93 -4.91
CA TYR A 423 9.83 -5.84 -5.63
C TYR A 423 10.51 -7.18 -5.96
N ALA A 424 11.34 -7.17 -6.98
CA ALA A 424 11.85 -8.39 -7.60
C ALA A 424 12.91 -9.12 -6.75
N LYS A 425 13.86 -8.40 -6.12
CA LYS A 425 14.81 -9.02 -5.19
C LYS A 425 14.08 -9.44 -3.92
N GLY A 426 13.16 -8.60 -3.39
CA GLY A 426 12.30 -8.97 -2.26
C GLY A 426 11.57 -10.29 -2.50
N ALA A 427 10.90 -10.45 -3.64
CA ALA A 427 10.19 -11.69 -4.00
C ALA A 427 11.14 -12.91 -4.07
N TRP A 428 12.34 -12.75 -4.64
CA TRP A 428 13.32 -13.83 -4.71
C TRP A 428 13.93 -14.18 -3.34
N VAL A 429 14.13 -13.20 -2.46
CA VAL A 429 14.55 -13.45 -1.07
C VAL A 429 13.49 -14.28 -0.34
N ILE A 430 12.22 -13.91 -0.49
CA ILE A 430 11.09 -14.65 0.10
C ILE A 430 10.99 -16.07 -0.48
N HIS A 431 11.18 -16.26 -1.79
CA HIS A 431 11.25 -17.58 -2.42
C HIS A 431 12.37 -18.45 -1.82
N THR A 432 13.57 -17.87 -1.69
CA THR A 432 14.72 -18.58 -1.14
C THR A 432 14.50 -18.94 0.33
N LEU A 433 13.94 -18.01 1.13
CA LEU A 433 13.59 -18.24 2.52
C LEU A 433 12.58 -19.39 2.69
N ARG A 434 11.53 -19.43 1.85
CA ARG A 434 10.58 -20.54 1.81
C ARG A 434 11.28 -21.88 1.53
N GLY A 435 12.27 -21.86 0.63
CA GLY A 435 13.10 -23.05 0.33
C GLY A 435 13.90 -23.56 1.53
N VAL A 436 14.37 -22.65 2.40
CA VAL A 436 15.11 -22.98 3.62
C VAL A 436 14.20 -23.46 4.74
N MET A 437 13.06 -22.78 4.96
CA MET A 437 12.13 -23.06 6.05
C MET A 437 11.20 -24.25 5.78
N GLY A 438 10.92 -24.53 4.51
CA GLY A 438 9.79 -25.36 4.09
C GLY A 438 8.44 -24.66 4.19
N ASP A 439 7.45 -25.18 3.45
CA ASP A 439 6.15 -24.52 3.25
C ASP A 439 5.40 -24.24 4.56
N ASP A 440 5.31 -25.23 5.44
CA ASP A 440 4.51 -25.11 6.67
C ASP A 440 5.03 -24.03 7.62
N ALA A 441 6.33 -23.95 7.84
CA ALA A 441 6.94 -22.95 8.71
C ALA A 441 6.86 -21.57 8.06
N PHE A 442 7.16 -21.50 6.76
CA PHE A 442 7.11 -20.25 6.00
C PHE A 442 5.70 -19.62 6.01
N PHE A 443 4.64 -20.36 5.61
CA PHE A 443 3.29 -19.78 5.57
C PHE A 443 2.74 -19.45 6.95
N ARG A 444 3.12 -20.20 8.01
CA ARG A 444 2.80 -19.80 9.39
C ARG A 444 3.44 -18.44 9.75
N SER A 445 4.70 -18.21 9.33
CA SER A 445 5.38 -16.93 9.56
C SER A 445 4.69 -15.80 8.81
N VAL A 446 4.29 -16.02 7.56
CA VAL A 446 3.55 -15.02 6.76
C VAL A 446 2.21 -14.69 7.40
N THR A 447 1.44 -15.69 7.83
CA THR A 447 0.16 -15.47 8.51
C THR A 447 0.35 -14.70 9.82
N GLU A 448 1.38 -15.03 10.61
CA GLU A 448 1.67 -14.32 11.86
C GLU A 448 2.13 -12.88 11.62
N LEU A 449 2.90 -12.62 10.58
CA LEU A 449 3.31 -11.28 10.19
C LEU A 449 2.08 -10.40 9.89
N VAL A 450 1.11 -10.90 9.13
CA VAL A 450 -0.07 -10.14 8.71
C VAL A 450 -1.10 -9.94 9.84
N TYR A 451 -1.25 -10.91 10.75
CA TYR A 451 -2.32 -10.89 11.74
C TYR A 451 -1.86 -10.88 13.20
N GLY A 452 -0.55 -10.96 13.47
CA GLY A 452 0.00 -11.13 14.82
C GLY A 452 -0.33 -12.50 15.43
N ARG A 453 -0.81 -13.46 14.63
CA ARG A 453 -1.23 -14.80 15.05
C ARG A 453 -1.29 -15.77 13.86
N THR A 454 -1.14 -17.05 14.13
CA THR A 454 -1.10 -18.12 13.10
C THR A 454 -2.47 -18.75 12.77
N ASP A 455 -3.53 -18.38 13.49
CA ASP A 455 -4.91 -18.90 13.31
C ASP A 455 -5.96 -17.77 13.23
N PRO A 456 -5.81 -16.79 12.32
CA PRO A 456 -6.76 -15.69 12.21
C PRO A 456 -8.16 -16.20 11.87
N LYS A 457 -9.18 -15.54 12.43
CA LYS A 457 -10.59 -15.79 12.14
C LYS A 457 -11.21 -14.55 11.53
N PRO A 458 -12.21 -14.66 10.64
CA PRO A 458 -12.93 -13.49 10.13
C PRO A 458 -13.41 -12.61 11.26
N GLY A 459 -13.27 -11.31 11.09
CA GLY A 459 -13.65 -10.32 12.08
C GLY A 459 -13.01 -8.98 11.79
N ASN A 460 -13.19 -8.02 12.67
CA ASN A 460 -12.56 -6.72 12.56
C ASN A 460 -11.10 -6.83 13.01
N PHE A 461 -10.18 -6.83 12.07
CA PHE A 461 -8.74 -6.83 12.32
C PHE A 461 -8.24 -5.40 12.56
N LYS A 462 -7.21 -5.28 13.37
CA LYS A 462 -6.44 -4.03 13.47
C LYS A 462 -5.22 -4.14 12.57
N PRO A 463 -4.77 -3.05 11.94
CA PRO A 463 -3.53 -3.07 11.17
C PRO A 463 -2.37 -3.46 12.06
N ILE A 464 -1.42 -4.16 11.49
CA ILE A 464 -0.15 -4.53 12.13
C ILE A 464 0.91 -3.60 11.57
N PHE A 465 1.50 -2.78 12.44
CA PHE A 465 2.71 -2.03 12.10
C PHE A 465 3.92 -2.91 12.36
N ALA A 466 4.71 -3.14 11.35
CA ALA A 466 5.87 -4.00 11.45
C ALA A 466 7.06 -3.46 10.65
N ASN A 467 8.23 -3.91 11.05
CA ASN A 467 9.49 -3.66 10.36
C ASN A 467 10.19 -4.98 10.00
N THR A 468 11.35 -4.88 9.37
CA THR A 468 12.12 -6.04 8.96
C THR A 468 12.56 -6.89 10.16
N GLN A 469 12.87 -6.29 11.32
CA GLN A 469 13.27 -7.06 12.51
C GLN A 469 12.11 -7.89 13.07
N ASP A 470 10.87 -7.34 13.07
CA ASP A 470 9.70 -8.10 13.48
C ASP A 470 9.50 -9.34 12.61
N PHE A 471 9.72 -9.23 11.29
CA PHE A 471 9.67 -10.38 10.38
C PHE A 471 10.79 -11.38 10.66
N ILE A 472 12.02 -10.94 10.90
CA ILE A 472 13.16 -11.80 11.27
C ILE A 472 12.84 -12.58 12.54
N ASP A 473 12.30 -11.92 13.57
CA ASP A 473 11.94 -12.54 14.84
C ASP A 473 10.85 -13.61 14.66
N ILE A 474 9.83 -13.32 13.84
CA ILE A 474 8.77 -14.28 13.50
C ILE A 474 9.34 -15.47 12.73
N VAL A 475 10.21 -15.25 11.76
CA VAL A 475 10.89 -16.32 11.01
C VAL A 475 11.71 -17.20 11.93
N ASN A 476 12.54 -16.62 12.78
CA ASN A 476 13.35 -17.38 13.75
C ASN A 476 12.49 -18.17 14.75
N LYS A 477 11.33 -17.64 15.13
CA LYS A 477 10.37 -18.35 15.99
C LYS A 477 9.80 -19.61 15.35
N HIS A 478 9.61 -19.61 14.04
CA HIS A 478 9.02 -20.74 13.30
C HIS A 478 10.05 -21.66 12.64
N SER A 479 11.30 -21.24 12.56
CA SER A 479 12.41 -22.03 12.00
C SER A 479 13.00 -22.98 13.00
N GLU A 480 13.62 -24.08 12.52
CA GLU A 480 14.34 -25.03 13.35
C GLU A 480 15.68 -24.49 13.87
N SER A 481 16.21 -23.47 13.18
CA SER A 481 17.49 -22.82 13.53
C SER A 481 17.37 -21.30 13.32
N ASN A 482 18.29 -20.55 13.93
CA ASN A 482 18.39 -19.10 13.70
C ASN A 482 18.82 -18.81 12.26
N LEU A 483 18.10 -17.93 11.59
CA LEU A 483 18.30 -17.54 10.19
C LEU A 483 18.82 -16.09 10.05
N ASP A 484 19.36 -15.45 11.08
CA ASP A 484 19.90 -14.08 10.99
C ASP A 484 20.92 -13.95 9.86
N TRP A 485 21.80 -14.97 9.70
CA TRP A 485 22.78 -15.04 8.61
C TRP A 485 22.19 -14.90 7.21
N PHE A 486 20.94 -15.37 7.04
CA PHE A 486 20.21 -15.29 5.78
C PHE A 486 19.86 -13.83 5.46
N PHE A 487 19.32 -13.12 6.42
CA PHE A 487 18.92 -11.73 6.28
C PHE A 487 20.11 -10.79 6.16
N ASP A 488 21.21 -11.07 6.88
CA ASP A 488 22.47 -10.32 6.75
C ASP A 488 22.97 -10.30 5.30
N VAL A 489 22.89 -11.44 4.62
CA VAL A 489 23.34 -11.56 3.23
C VAL A 489 22.33 -10.97 2.23
N TYR A 490 21.01 -11.16 2.45
CA TYR A 490 20.04 -10.81 1.42
C TYR A 490 19.38 -9.45 1.59
N LEU A 491 19.16 -8.99 2.82
CA LEU A 491 18.49 -7.72 3.09
C LEU A 491 19.47 -6.59 3.40
N PHE A 492 20.49 -6.87 4.22
CA PHE A 492 21.43 -5.85 4.69
C PHE A 492 22.71 -5.76 3.83
N SER A 493 22.85 -6.60 2.80
CA SER A 493 23.91 -6.52 1.79
C SER A 493 23.32 -6.30 0.39
N ALA A 494 24.02 -5.48 -0.41
CA ALA A 494 23.61 -5.24 -1.81
C ALA A 494 23.93 -6.45 -2.70
N ALA A 495 25.14 -7.00 -2.56
CA ALA A 495 25.65 -8.07 -3.43
C ALA A 495 24.96 -9.42 -3.15
N LEU A 496 24.68 -10.16 -4.21
CA LEU A 496 24.20 -11.53 -4.10
C LEU A 496 25.35 -12.49 -3.76
N PRO A 497 25.08 -13.58 -3.00
CA PRO A 497 26.08 -14.62 -2.77
C PRO A 497 26.46 -15.30 -4.10
N GLU A 498 27.74 -15.66 -4.25
CA GLU A 498 28.28 -16.35 -5.41
C GLU A 498 28.57 -17.82 -5.06
N LEU A 499 28.10 -18.74 -5.89
CA LEU A 499 28.44 -20.16 -5.78
C LEU A 499 29.59 -20.48 -6.72
N THR A 500 30.72 -20.89 -6.16
CA THR A 500 31.83 -21.45 -6.95
C THR A 500 31.74 -22.97 -7.00
N MET A 501 31.96 -23.56 -8.18
CA MET A 501 31.99 -24.99 -8.41
C MET A 501 33.34 -25.35 -9.07
N THR A 502 34.21 -26.01 -8.35
CA THR A 502 35.52 -26.42 -8.85
C THR A 502 35.59 -27.94 -9.01
N ARG A 503 35.78 -28.40 -10.25
CA ARG A 503 35.87 -29.83 -10.56
C ARG A 503 37.32 -30.30 -10.39
N HIS A 504 37.52 -31.41 -9.71
CA HIS A 504 38.76 -32.14 -9.53
C HIS A 504 38.69 -33.53 -10.20
N LYS A 505 39.78 -34.26 -10.21
CA LYS A 505 39.83 -35.61 -10.79
C LYS A 505 38.84 -36.58 -10.12
N ASP A 506 38.72 -36.49 -8.80
CA ASP A 506 37.94 -37.44 -7.98
C ASP A 506 36.77 -36.76 -7.26
N GLY A 507 36.36 -35.56 -7.69
CA GLY A 507 35.27 -34.84 -7.01
C GLY A 507 34.95 -33.46 -7.54
N VAL A 508 34.02 -32.82 -6.87
CA VAL A 508 33.65 -31.41 -7.08
C VAL A 508 33.62 -30.72 -5.72
N THR A 509 34.21 -29.54 -5.66
CA THR A 509 34.13 -28.67 -4.49
C THR A 509 33.18 -27.52 -4.76
N PHE A 510 32.23 -27.30 -3.85
CA PHE A 510 31.32 -26.16 -3.84
C PHE A 510 31.73 -25.22 -2.72
N ALA A 511 31.71 -23.92 -2.98
CA ALA A 511 31.94 -22.91 -1.96
C ALA A 511 31.03 -21.69 -2.19
N TRP A 512 30.43 -21.21 -1.11
CA TRP A 512 29.76 -19.93 -1.09
C TRP A 512 30.76 -18.80 -0.84
N LYS A 513 30.56 -17.71 -1.57
CA LYS A 513 31.31 -16.47 -1.39
C LYS A 513 30.27 -15.35 -1.21
N THR A 514 30.40 -14.60 -0.13
CA THR A 514 29.53 -13.48 0.23
C THR A 514 30.32 -12.20 0.30
N ASP A 515 29.62 -11.06 0.23
CA ASP A 515 30.22 -9.77 0.51
C ASP A 515 30.76 -9.74 1.95
N ASN A 516 31.90 -9.09 2.17
CA ASN A 516 32.54 -9.00 3.47
C ASN A 516 32.76 -10.34 4.21
N ASN A 517 32.72 -11.47 3.49
CA ASN A 517 32.80 -12.83 4.03
C ASN A 517 31.78 -13.13 5.13
N LEU A 518 30.57 -12.62 4.99
CA LEU A 518 29.46 -12.93 5.88
C LEU A 518 29.23 -14.45 5.94
N PRO A 519 28.89 -15.02 7.11
CA PRO A 519 28.51 -16.42 7.22
C PRO A 519 27.31 -16.74 6.30
N PHE A 520 27.39 -17.84 5.56
CA PHE A 520 26.30 -18.22 4.65
C PHE A 520 26.22 -19.76 4.55
N PRO A 521 25.72 -20.45 5.59
CA PRO A 521 25.54 -21.89 5.60
C PRO A 521 24.29 -22.33 4.81
N MET A 522 24.10 -21.77 3.61
CA MET A 522 22.97 -22.04 2.74
C MET A 522 23.02 -23.46 2.21
N PRO A 523 22.02 -24.32 2.50
CA PRO A 523 21.92 -25.65 1.90
C PRO A 523 21.92 -25.58 0.38
N LEU A 524 22.51 -26.59 -0.26
CA LEU A 524 22.62 -26.63 -1.72
C LEU A 524 22.08 -27.94 -2.27
N GLU A 525 21.03 -27.87 -3.09
CA GLU A 525 20.64 -29.01 -3.90
C GLU A 525 21.63 -29.23 -5.05
N VAL A 526 22.03 -30.48 -5.25
CA VAL A 526 22.90 -30.89 -6.36
C VAL A 526 22.29 -32.10 -7.06
N SER A 527 22.16 -32.03 -8.38
CA SER A 527 21.82 -33.20 -9.19
C SER A 527 23.07 -33.89 -9.69
N ILE A 528 23.21 -35.17 -9.37
CA ILE A 528 24.26 -36.04 -9.89
C ILE A 528 23.60 -37.08 -10.81
N ASN A 529 23.88 -37.02 -12.10
CA ASN A 529 23.28 -37.91 -13.11
C ASN A 529 21.74 -37.97 -13.03
N GLY A 530 21.09 -36.82 -12.69
CA GLY A 530 19.64 -36.72 -12.54
C GLY A 530 19.11 -37.07 -11.14
N LYS A 531 19.93 -37.57 -10.23
CA LYS A 531 19.53 -37.81 -8.83
C LYS A 531 19.84 -36.58 -7.98
N ILE A 532 18.82 -36.00 -7.35
CA ILE A 532 18.95 -34.83 -6.47
C ILE A 532 19.40 -35.28 -5.07
N THR A 533 20.37 -34.54 -4.51
CA THR A 533 20.86 -34.66 -3.14
C THR A 533 21.03 -33.25 -2.58
N GLU A 534 20.63 -33.03 -1.35
CA GLU A 534 20.89 -31.79 -0.63
C GLU A 534 22.20 -31.90 0.15
N LEU A 535 23.01 -30.86 0.04
CA LEU A 535 24.30 -30.72 0.74
C LEU A 535 24.12 -29.74 1.90
N ASP A 536 24.52 -30.17 3.09
CA ASP A 536 24.61 -29.30 4.26
C ASP A 536 25.89 -28.46 4.15
N MET A 537 25.76 -27.28 3.60
CA MET A 537 26.84 -26.37 3.30
C MET A 537 27.16 -25.49 4.51
N GLN A 538 28.33 -25.68 5.16
CA GLN A 538 28.80 -24.69 6.14
C GLN A 538 29.41 -23.48 5.42
N THR A 539 30.41 -23.69 4.57
CA THR A 539 30.98 -22.67 3.67
C THR A 539 31.53 -23.37 2.42
N VAL A 540 32.21 -24.46 2.60
CA VAL A 540 32.82 -25.27 1.54
C VAL A 540 32.40 -26.73 1.73
N PHE A 541 32.03 -27.39 0.66
CA PHE A 541 31.68 -28.80 0.66
C PHE A 541 32.33 -29.51 -0.52
N SER A 542 33.01 -30.64 -0.25
CA SER A 542 33.65 -31.47 -1.29
C SER A 542 32.83 -32.75 -1.47
N LEU A 543 32.31 -32.95 -2.68
CA LEU A 543 31.53 -34.09 -3.05
C LEU A 543 32.35 -35.05 -3.92
N PRO A 544 32.57 -36.31 -3.50
CA PRO A 544 33.24 -37.31 -4.32
C PRO A 544 32.34 -37.72 -5.49
N VAL A 545 32.76 -37.49 -6.72
CA VAL A 545 32.08 -37.86 -7.95
C VAL A 545 33.11 -38.24 -9.01
N SER A 546 32.71 -39.11 -9.92
CA SER A 546 33.51 -39.43 -11.11
C SER A 546 33.67 -38.24 -12.04
N GLN A 547 34.78 -38.16 -12.75
CA GLN A 547 34.98 -37.15 -13.78
C GLN A 547 33.91 -37.19 -14.92
N PHE A 548 33.22 -38.32 -15.05
CA PHE A 548 32.18 -38.55 -16.07
C PHE A 548 30.78 -38.22 -15.57
N ASP A 549 30.60 -37.95 -14.28
CA ASP A 549 29.30 -37.62 -13.72
C ASP A 549 28.85 -36.23 -14.15
N THR A 550 27.58 -36.11 -14.54
CA THR A 550 26.93 -34.82 -14.75
C THR A 550 26.51 -34.27 -13.40
N VAL A 551 27.07 -33.12 -13.03
CA VAL A 551 26.77 -32.42 -11.77
C VAL A 551 26.17 -31.06 -12.07
N ILE A 552 24.95 -30.82 -11.57
CA ILE A 552 24.22 -29.55 -11.71
C ILE A 552 23.93 -29.02 -10.31
N ALA A 553 24.44 -27.84 -10.00
CA ALA A 553 24.15 -27.15 -8.74
C ALA A 553 22.81 -26.42 -8.83
N ASP A 554 22.01 -26.49 -7.77
CA ASP A 554 20.69 -25.85 -7.63
C ASP A 554 19.76 -26.11 -8.84
N PRO A 555 19.49 -27.38 -9.18
CA PRO A 555 18.71 -27.74 -10.37
C PRO A 555 17.28 -27.22 -10.31
N ASN A 556 16.73 -26.97 -9.12
CA ASN A 556 15.39 -26.48 -8.89
C ASN A 556 15.32 -24.96 -8.66
N SER A 557 16.42 -24.24 -8.83
CA SER A 557 16.50 -22.77 -8.69
C SER A 557 15.95 -22.27 -7.34
N LYS A 558 16.30 -22.93 -6.25
CA LYS A 558 15.86 -22.57 -4.88
C LYS A 558 16.57 -21.36 -4.30
N VAL A 559 17.81 -21.09 -4.76
CA VAL A 559 18.70 -20.12 -4.13
C VAL A 559 18.89 -18.89 -5.00
N LEU A 560 18.56 -17.72 -4.47
CA LEU A 560 18.93 -16.45 -5.08
C LEU A 560 20.45 -16.26 -4.97
N ARG A 561 21.16 -16.29 -6.09
CA ARG A 561 22.61 -16.15 -6.13
C ARG A 561 23.06 -15.39 -7.37
N TYR A 562 24.27 -14.87 -7.37
CA TYR A 562 24.87 -14.28 -8.54
C TYR A 562 24.99 -15.32 -9.67
N GLU A 563 24.59 -14.93 -10.87
CA GLU A 563 24.76 -15.71 -12.10
C GLU A 563 25.11 -14.79 -13.26
N GLN A 564 26.28 -15.03 -13.88
CA GLN A 564 26.80 -14.22 -14.97
C GLN A 564 25.81 -14.05 -16.14
N ARG A 565 24.99 -15.07 -16.43
CA ARG A 565 24.00 -15.00 -17.52
C ARG A 565 22.99 -13.86 -17.40
N TYR A 566 22.65 -13.44 -16.17
CA TYR A 566 21.73 -12.31 -15.97
C TYR A 566 22.43 -10.98 -16.18
N GLU A 567 23.70 -10.87 -15.81
CA GLU A 567 24.50 -9.66 -16.07
C GLU A 567 24.75 -9.50 -17.57
N ASP A 568 25.07 -10.58 -18.27
CA ASP A 568 25.21 -10.59 -19.72
C ASP A 568 23.91 -10.14 -20.42
N TYR A 569 22.75 -10.60 -19.93
CA TYR A 569 21.44 -10.19 -20.43
C TYR A 569 21.18 -8.70 -20.21
N LYS A 570 21.49 -8.15 -19.03
CA LYS A 570 21.36 -6.71 -18.75
C LYS A 570 22.27 -5.88 -19.66
N ALA A 571 23.51 -6.30 -19.84
CA ALA A 571 24.45 -5.66 -20.76
C ALA A 571 23.88 -5.64 -22.19
N TRP A 572 23.37 -6.78 -22.66
CA TRP A 572 22.78 -6.91 -23.99
C TRP A 572 21.54 -5.98 -24.16
N ILE A 573 20.65 -5.90 -23.16
CA ILE A 573 19.50 -4.97 -23.20
C ILE A 573 19.98 -3.53 -23.31
N LYS A 574 20.95 -3.12 -22.48
CA LYS A 574 21.50 -1.75 -22.48
C LYS A 574 22.07 -1.35 -23.84
N GLU A 575 22.83 -2.24 -24.47
CA GLU A 575 23.40 -2.03 -25.81
C GLU A 575 22.31 -1.88 -26.87
N ASN A 576 21.29 -2.76 -26.85
CA ASN A 576 20.25 -2.79 -27.89
C ASN A 576 19.16 -1.72 -27.66
N SER A 577 18.94 -1.23 -26.46
CA SER A 577 18.02 -0.12 -26.18
C SER A 577 18.55 1.21 -26.71
N ASN A 578 19.87 1.41 -26.71
CA ASN A 578 20.51 2.60 -27.26
C ASN A 578 20.48 2.63 -28.79
N THR A 579 20.32 1.48 -29.45
CA THR A 579 20.25 1.38 -30.93
C THR A 579 18.86 1.74 -31.46
N LYS A 580 17.80 1.62 -30.66
CA LYS A 580 16.42 1.99 -31.04
C LYS A 580 16.10 3.49 -30.86
N LYS A 581 17.00 4.27 -30.21
CA LYS A 581 16.86 5.72 -30.03
C LYS A 581 17.62 6.56 -31.06
N LYS A 582 18.29 5.92 -32.03
CA LYS A 582 18.88 6.54 -33.23
C LYS A 582 18.00 6.23 -34.44
#